data_16edd2b162f90583cb963e9e3b082ca7
#
_entry.id   16edd2b162f90583cb963e9e3b082ca7
#
_cell.length_a   1.000
_cell.length_b   1.000
_cell.length_c   1.000
_cell.angle_alpha   90.00
_cell.angle_beta   90.00
_cell.angle_gamma   90.00
#
_symmetry.space_group_name_H-M   'P 1'
#
loop_
_entity.id
_entity.type
_entity.pdbx_description
1 polymer ?
#
loop_
_entity_poly.entity_id
_entity_poly.type
_entity_poly.pdbx_seq_one_letter_code
_entity_poly.pdbx_strand_id
1 'polypeptide(L)'
;MRFPNKLTPLLVTTLLLISKSGFAQEVQFGVRPYYLIDAMTDGPLKSKLRSCAGQVPRRSLFSIAHRGAPLEFPEHTVQSNKAAALMGAGIFECDVTFTKDKQLVCRHAQNDLQGTTNILLSNLQDKCAKPFTPANGSEPAVAECRTTDITLVEFKSLRGKMDGFNKNAKNIQSYIAGTPAWRTDLYSEAGGTLLTHQESIALFKKFGGKFTPELKEAVVPMPYLGFTQEQYAQALINDYKNAGISPKDVFPQSFNLNDVIYWIQNEPEFGEQAIYLDGRYEQKGFNTANPDMLKPTMQELYAKGVRYIAPPIWVLLTTGSNGEIIPSAYAKAAKDAGLNIITWSLERDGPMNKGGAWYHQSIRSAINSDGQIYEVLDVLARQVGVKGVFSDWPATVTYYANCMGLE
;
A
#
# COMPACT_ATOMS: atom_id res chain seq x y z
N MET A 1 -86.76 21.50 -11.39
CA MET A 1 -85.65 21.37 -12.38
C MET A 1 -84.38 21.05 -11.58
N ARG A 2 -83.87 19.80 -11.66
CA ARG A 2 -82.65 19.34 -10.95
C ARG A 2 -81.52 19.30 -12.00
N PHE A 3 -80.40 19.95 -11.73
CA PHE A 3 -79.16 19.79 -12.52
C PHE A 3 -78.25 18.82 -11.85
N PRO A 4 -77.63 17.87 -12.54
CA PRO A 4 -76.68 16.94 -11.96
C PRO A 4 -75.26 17.53 -11.98
N ASN A 5 -74.58 17.61 -10.82
CA ASN A 5 -73.16 17.89 -10.70
C ASN A 5 -72.36 16.68 -11.18
N LYS A 6 -71.55 16.87 -12.24
CA LYS A 6 -70.50 15.93 -12.64
C LYS A 6 -69.21 16.31 -11.93
N LEU A 7 -68.79 15.54 -10.95
CA LEU A 7 -67.43 15.57 -10.36
C LEU A 7 -66.49 14.76 -11.25
N THR A 8 -65.52 15.44 -11.87
CA THR A 8 -64.39 14.80 -12.56
C THR A 8 -63.29 14.51 -11.55
N PRO A 9 -62.80 13.25 -11.41
CA PRO A 9 -61.67 13.00 -10.53
C PRO A 9 -60.36 13.45 -11.16
N LEU A 10 -59.65 14.34 -10.48
CA LEU A 10 -58.29 14.77 -10.78
C LEU A 10 -57.32 13.66 -10.39
N LEU A 11 -56.74 12.98 -11.36
CA LEU A 11 -55.71 11.96 -11.16
C LEU A 11 -54.38 12.69 -10.88
N VAL A 12 -54.00 12.77 -9.61
CA VAL A 12 -52.69 13.24 -9.22
C VAL A 12 -51.67 12.09 -9.37
N THR A 13 -50.92 12.11 -10.47
CA THR A 13 -49.82 11.18 -10.70
C THR A 13 -48.60 11.65 -9.91
N THR A 14 -48.40 11.09 -8.75
CA THR A 14 -47.17 11.33 -7.96
C THR A 14 -46.02 10.59 -8.61
N LEU A 15 -45.14 11.31 -9.32
CA LEU A 15 -43.89 10.80 -9.86
C LEU A 15 -42.96 10.56 -8.67
N LEU A 16 -42.82 9.31 -8.21
CA LEU A 16 -41.75 8.92 -7.31
C LEU A 16 -40.42 8.96 -8.07
N LEU A 17 -39.67 10.05 -7.91
CA LEU A 17 -38.25 10.12 -8.23
C LEU A 17 -37.52 9.17 -7.27
N ILE A 18 -37.33 7.92 -7.68
CA ILE A 18 -36.38 7.02 -7.03
C ILE A 18 -34.98 7.54 -7.37
N SER A 19 -34.45 8.42 -6.52
CA SER A 19 -33.04 8.73 -6.54
C SER A 19 -32.30 7.42 -6.23
N LYS A 20 -31.65 6.83 -7.23
CA LYS A 20 -30.61 5.83 -6.99
C LYS A 20 -29.47 6.55 -6.28
N SER A 21 -29.60 6.75 -4.98
CA SER A 21 -28.46 7.01 -4.12
C SER A 21 -27.63 5.73 -4.14
N GLY A 22 -26.70 5.60 -5.07
CA GLY A 22 -25.58 4.70 -4.89
C GLY A 22 -25.00 5.08 -3.54
N PHE A 23 -25.01 4.15 -2.58
CA PHE A 23 -24.34 4.33 -1.30
C PHE A 23 -22.87 4.62 -1.62
N ALA A 24 -22.49 5.89 -1.65
CA ALA A 24 -21.11 6.26 -1.51
C ALA A 24 -20.66 5.63 -0.20
N GLN A 25 -19.66 4.75 -0.24
CA GLN A 25 -19.17 4.03 0.92
C GLN A 25 -18.69 5.09 1.93
N GLU A 26 -19.40 5.25 3.05
CA GLU A 26 -19.06 6.25 4.06
C GLU A 26 -17.68 5.96 4.64
N VAL A 27 -16.82 6.96 4.61
CA VAL A 27 -15.50 6.89 5.22
C VAL A 27 -15.65 6.93 6.74
N GLN A 28 -14.88 6.12 7.44
CA GLN A 28 -14.86 6.07 8.90
C GLN A 28 -13.43 5.94 9.41
N PHE A 29 -13.10 6.66 10.47
CA PHE A 29 -11.75 6.57 11.05
C PHE A 29 -11.62 5.41 12.05
N GLY A 30 -12.73 4.96 12.66
CA GLY A 30 -12.68 4.04 13.79
C GLY A 30 -12.03 4.66 15.03
N VAL A 31 -11.68 3.84 16.01
CA VAL A 31 -11.15 4.31 17.30
C VAL A 31 -9.64 4.59 17.29
N ARG A 32 -8.88 3.96 16.38
CA ARG A 32 -7.41 3.98 16.39
C ARG A 32 -6.83 5.40 16.30
N PRO A 33 -7.26 6.30 15.40
CA PRO A 33 -6.72 7.67 15.36
C PRO A 33 -6.85 8.41 16.70
N TYR A 34 -7.98 8.29 17.37
CA TYR A 34 -8.22 8.93 18.66
C TYR A 34 -7.33 8.38 19.78
N TYR A 35 -7.19 7.06 19.83
CA TYR A 35 -6.26 6.40 20.77
C TYR A 35 -4.81 6.88 20.57
N LEU A 36 -4.35 6.96 19.31
CA LEU A 36 -3.01 7.45 18.99
C LEU A 36 -2.82 8.92 19.39
N ILE A 37 -3.84 9.77 19.18
CA ILE A 37 -3.81 11.17 19.61
C ILE A 37 -3.72 11.28 21.14
N ASP A 38 -4.48 10.44 21.87
CA ASP A 38 -4.42 10.45 23.34
C ASP A 38 -3.04 10.03 23.85
N ALA A 39 -2.35 9.13 23.17
CA ALA A 39 -1.01 8.68 23.48
C ALA A 39 0.11 9.68 23.11
N MET A 40 -0.19 10.79 22.42
CA MET A 40 0.78 11.86 22.12
C MET A 40 1.20 12.61 23.37
N THR A 41 2.41 13.15 23.35
CA THR A 41 2.83 14.21 24.30
C THR A 41 1.97 15.46 24.11
N ASP A 42 1.61 16.12 25.22
CA ASP A 42 0.82 17.35 25.15
C ASP A 42 1.58 18.45 24.40
N GLY A 43 0.88 19.12 23.48
CA GLY A 43 1.48 20.15 22.64
C GLY A 43 0.52 20.67 21.56
N PRO A 44 1.01 21.60 20.72
CA PRO A 44 0.18 22.23 19.68
C PRO A 44 -0.40 21.21 18.68
N LEU A 45 0.38 20.23 18.26
CA LEU A 45 -0.06 19.20 17.30
C LEU A 45 -1.18 18.33 17.88
N LYS A 46 -1.01 17.84 19.12
CA LYS A 46 -2.05 17.06 19.82
C LYS A 46 -3.33 17.87 19.97
N SER A 47 -3.20 19.13 20.40
CA SER A 47 -4.36 20.06 20.55
C SER A 47 -5.07 20.27 19.22
N LYS A 48 -4.32 20.47 18.12
CA LYS A 48 -4.86 20.61 16.78
C LYS A 48 -5.61 19.34 16.36
N LEU A 49 -5.00 18.16 16.48
CA LEU A 49 -5.62 16.89 16.09
C LEU A 49 -6.89 16.60 16.93
N ARG A 50 -6.87 16.88 18.25
CA ARG A 50 -8.07 16.75 19.09
C ARG A 50 -9.19 17.67 18.64
N SER A 51 -8.89 18.90 18.19
CA SER A 51 -9.91 19.84 17.71
C SER A 51 -10.64 19.35 16.45
N CYS A 52 -10.07 18.37 15.73
CA CYS A 52 -10.65 17.77 14.54
C CYS A 52 -11.52 16.52 14.85
N ALA A 53 -11.76 16.18 16.10
CA ALA A 53 -12.50 14.96 16.48
C ALA A 53 -13.92 14.88 15.89
N GLY A 54 -14.57 16.03 15.66
CA GLY A 54 -15.89 16.12 15.04
C GLY A 54 -15.90 16.30 13.53
N GLN A 55 -14.75 16.19 12.85
CA GLN A 55 -14.68 16.34 11.40
C GLN A 55 -15.44 15.25 10.67
N VAL A 56 -16.03 15.58 9.52
CA VAL A 56 -16.66 14.62 8.63
C VAL A 56 -15.57 13.87 7.87
N PRO A 57 -15.48 12.53 8.02
CA PRO A 57 -14.46 11.75 7.33
C PRO A 57 -14.61 11.85 5.81
N ARG A 58 -13.49 12.07 5.11
CA ARG A 58 -13.43 12.16 3.65
C ARG A 58 -12.22 11.39 3.14
N ARG A 59 -12.34 10.89 1.93
CA ARG A 59 -11.20 10.30 1.22
C ARG A 59 -10.13 11.36 0.98
N SER A 60 -8.86 10.96 1.07
CA SER A 60 -7.72 11.82 0.79
C SER A 60 -6.70 11.09 -0.11
N LEU A 61 -6.22 11.75 -1.15
CA LEU A 61 -5.14 11.23 -2.01
C LEU A 61 -3.79 11.19 -1.27
N PHE A 62 -3.66 11.93 -0.17
CA PHE A 62 -2.49 11.85 0.71
C PHE A 62 -2.39 10.49 1.43
N SER A 63 -3.52 9.79 1.61
CA SER A 63 -3.60 8.47 2.24
C SER A 63 -3.54 7.37 1.18
N ILE A 64 -2.46 6.60 1.17
CA ILE A 64 -2.21 5.50 0.24
C ILE A 64 -2.35 4.18 0.99
N ALA A 65 -3.25 3.31 0.51
CA ALA A 65 -3.44 1.98 1.07
C ALA A 65 -2.26 1.07 0.68
N HIS A 66 -1.40 0.73 1.64
CA HIS A 66 -0.30 -0.21 1.45
C HIS A 66 -0.82 -1.64 1.49
N ARG A 67 -0.95 -2.30 0.35
CA ARG A 67 -1.52 -3.67 0.21
C ARG A 67 -2.95 -3.80 0.74
N GLY A 68 -3.68 -2.68 0.84
CA GLY A 68 -4.98 -2.55 1.49
C GLY A 68 -4.88 -2.03 2.92
N ALA A 69 -5.35 -2.81 3.91
CA ALA A 69 -5.26 -2.54 5.35
C ALA A 69 -4.69 -3.77 6.09
N PRO A 70 -3.41 -4.14 5.86
CA PRO A 70 -2.86 -5.41 6.30
C PRO A 70 -2.49 -5.47 7.79
N LEU A 71 -2.76 -4.42 8.57
CA LEU A 71 -2.65 -4.50 10.02
C LEU A 71 -3.59 -5.57 10.60
N GLU A 72 -4.80 -5.74 10.01
CA GLU A 72 -5.83 -6.67 10.50
C GLU A 72 -6.50 -7.49 9.39
N PHE A 73 -6.08 -7.36 8.13
CA PHE A 73 -6.63 -8.10 6.99
C PHE A 73 -5.51 -8.73 6.16
N PRO A 74 -5.70 -9.91 5.55
CA PRO A 74 -4.72 -10.47 4.62
C PRO A 74 -4.41 -9.51 3.48
N GLU A 75 -3.13 -9.20 3.26
CA GLU A 75 -2.67 -8.26 2.25
C GLU A 75 -3.12 -8.62 0.83
N HIS A 76 -3.33 -7.61 -0.03
CA HIS A 76 -3.72 -7.75 -1.43
C HIS A 76 -4.98 -8.59 -1.66
N THR A 77 -5.92 -8.55 -0.73
CA THR A 77 -7.22 -9.24 -0.84
C THR A 77 -8.36 -8.25 -1.04
N VAL A 78 -9.50 -8.74 -1.52
CA VAL A 78 -10.74 -7.94 -1.60
C VAL A 78 -11.09 -7.33 -0.24
N GLN A 79 -10.96 -8.11 0.84
CA GLN A 79 -11.29 -7.70 2.20
C GLN A 79 -10.40 -6.56 2.69
N SER A 80 -9.07 -6.70 2.50
CA SER A 80 -8.08 -5.70 2.88
C SER A 80 -8.31 -4.37 2.15
N ASN A 81 -8.52 -4.42 0.84
CA ASN A 81 -8.76 -3.22 0.04
C ASN A 81 -10.13 -2.57 0.34
N LYS A 82 -11.15 -3.37 0.64
CA LYS A 82 -12.45 -2.85 1.09
C LYS A 82 -12.33 -2.12 2.43
N ALA A 83 -11.58 -2.66 3.37
CA ALA A 83 -11.30 -2.01 4.65
C ALA A 83 -10.57 -0.67 4.45
N ALA A 84 -9.53 -0.64 3.59
CA ALA A 84 -8.80 0.59 3.26
C ALA A 84 -9.70 1.66 2.62
N ALA A 85 -10.64 1.25 1.74
CA ALA A 85 -11.61 2.15 1.14
C ALA A 85 -12.56 2.77 2.18
N LEU A 86 -13.02 1.96 3.16
CA LEU A 86 -13.82 2.45 4.30
C LEU A 86 -13.04 3.41 5.20
N MET A 87 -11.71 3.26 5.27
CA MET A 87 -10.82 4.14 6.03
C MET A 87 -10.44 5.42 5.27
N GLY A 88 -10.95 5.61 4.04
CA GLY A 88 -10.76 6.83 3.26
C GLY A 88 -9.45 6.92 2.51
N ALA A 89 -8.77 5.80 2.24
CA ALA A 89 -7.64 5.80 1.30
C ALA A 89 -8.07 6.34 -0.06
N GLY A 90 -7.28 7.26 -0.62
CA GLY A 90 -7.52 7.84 -1.93
C GLY A 90 -6.79 7.12 -3.06
N ILE A 91 -5.69 6.47 -2.75
CA ILE A 91 -4.87 5.69 -3.69
C ILE A 91 -4.73 4.27 -3.16
N PHE A 92 -4.81 3.30 -4.07
CA PHE A 92 -4.75 1.86 -3.74
C PHE A 92 -3.60 1.18 -4.48
N GLU A 93 -2.92 0.31 -3.76
CA GLU A 93 -1.79 -0.45 -4.27
C GLU A 93 -2.17 -1.87 -4.68
N CYS A 94 -1.56 -2.33 -5.75
CA CYS A 94 -1.41 -3.74 -6.09
C CYS A 94 0.05 -3.99 -6.42
N ASP A 95 0.72 -4.79 -5.61
CA ASP A 95 2.04 -5.35 -5.93
C ASP A 95 1.85 -6.43 -6.99
N VAL A 96 2.31 -6.16 -8.20
CA VAL A 96 2.02 -6.98 -9.36
C VAL A 96 3.13 -7.99 -9.57
N THR A 97 2.77 -9.29 -9.57
CA THR A 97 3.60 -10.41 -10.02
C THR A 97 2.88 -11.17 -11.13
N PHE A 98 3.46 -12.23 -11.66
CA PHE A 98 2.81 -13.05 -12.68
C PHE A 98 2.83 -14.54 -12.34
N THR A 99 1.80 -15.26 -12.80
CA THR A 99 1.64 -16.71 -12.66
C THR A 99 2.43 -17.49 -13.71
N LYS A 100 2.42 -18.82 -13.61
CA LYS A 100 3.05 -19.73 -14.60
C LYS A 100 2.57 -19.47 -16.03
N ASP A 101 1.31 -19.16 -16.21
CA ASP A 101 0.67 -18.79 -17.48
C ASP A 101 0.68 -17.28 -17.75
N LYS A 102 1.60 -16.52 -17.07
CA LYS A 102 1.90 -15.09 -17.28
C LYS A 102 0.72 -14.15 -17.03
N GLN A 103 -0.26 -14.56 -16.20
CA GLN A 103 -1.34 -13.70 -15.78
C GLN A 103 -0.91 -12.84 -14.60
N LEU A 104 -1.22 -11.53 -14.65
CA LEU A 104 -0.83 -10.59 -13.59
C LEU A 104 -1.73 -10.74 -12.36
N VAL A 105 -1.12 -10.84 -11.18
CA VAL A 105 -1.79 -11.03 -9.88
C VAL A 105 -1.19 -10.12 -8.82
N CYS A 106 -2.00 -9.77 -7.79
CA CYS A 106 -1.56 -8.92 -6.70
C CYS A 106 -0.92 -9.75 -5.57
N ARG A 107 0.41 -9.77 -5.49
CA ARG A 107 1.20 -10.34 -4.39
C ARG A 107 2.48 -9.56 -4.19
N HIS A 108 2.86 -9.36 -2.90
CA HIS A 108 4.02 -8.53 -2.54
C HIS A 108 5.33 -9.05 -3.12
N ALA A 109 5.50 -10.36 -3.21
CA ALA A 109 6.64 -10.97 -3.89
C ALA A 109 6.18 -12.18 -4.71
N GLN A 110 6.93 -12.47 -5.78
CA GLN A 110 6.65 -13.65 -6.62
C GLN A 110 6.78 -14.96 -5.82
N ASN A 111 7.55 -14.99 -4.73
CA ASN A 111 7.89 -16.16 -3.92
C ASN A 111 7.39 -16.06 -2.47
N ASP A 112 6.23 -15.47 -2.22
CA ASP A 112 5.71 -15.26 -0.86
C ASP A 112 4.46 -16.11 -0.51
N LEU A 113 3.96 -16.94 -1.43
CA LEU A 113 2.69 -17.64 -1.25
C LEU A 113 2.63 -18.53 0.01
N GLN A 114 3.76 -19.09 0.45
CA GLN A 114 3.85 -19.90 1.69
C GLN A 114 3.59 -19.09 2.96
N GLY A 115 3.89 -17.78 2.93
CA GLY A 115 3.73 -16.88 4.08
C GLY A 115 2.45 -16.05 4.05
N THR A 116 1.78 -15.97 2.89
CA THR A 116 0.67 -15.04 2.66
C THR A 116 -0.62 -15.71 2.19
N THR A 117 -0.59 -17.04 1.97
CA THR A 117 -1.74 -17.84 1.54
C THR A 117 -1.80 -19.18 2.26
N ASN A 118 -2.86 -19.93 2.00
CA ASN A 118 -3.04 -21.30 2.51
C ASN A 118 -2.41 -22.37 1.60
N ILE A 119 -1.49 -22.04 0.69
CA ILE A 119 -0.93 -22.98 -0.30
C ILE A 119 -0.35 -24.25 0.34
N LEU A 120 0.35 -24.12 1.47
CA LEU A 120 0.94 -25.26 2.18
C LEU A 120 -0.11 -26.20 2.82
N LEU A 121 -1.35 -25.78 2.92
CA LEU A 121 -2.49 -26.61 3.38
C LEU A 121 -3.34 -27.14 2.23
N SER A 122 -2.98 -26.83 0.99
CA SER A 122 -3.68 -27.26 -0.21
C SER A 122 -2.95 -28.38 -0.95
N ASN A 123 -3.60 -28.95 -1.96
CA ASN A 123 -2.99 -29.91 -2.88
C ASN A 123 -1.93 -29.27 -3.81
N LEU A 124 -1.74 -27.94 -3.72
CA LEU A 124 -0.72 -27.22 -4.51
C LEU A 124 0.64 -27.15 -3.80
N GLN A 125 0.76 -27.60 -2.55
CA GLN A 125 2.02 -27.58 -1.80
C GLN A 125 3.18 -28.29 -2.52
N ASP A 126 2.88 -29.36 -3.26
CA ASP A 126 3.87 -30.16 -4.00
C ASP A 126 4.41 -29.44 -5.26
N LYS A 127 3.79 -28.30 -5.64
CA LYS A 127 4.25 -27.45 -6.75
C LYS A 127 5.25 -26.38 -6.31
N CYS A 128 5.39 -26.16 -5.00
CA CYS A 128 6.30 -25.15 -4.48
C CYS A 128 7.74 -25.41 -4.91
N ALA A 129 8.47 -24.39 -5.33
CA ALA A 129 9.88 -24.45 -5.74
C ALA A 129 10.77 -25.05 -4.63
N LYS A 130 10.42 -24.82 -3.35
CA LYS A 130 11.00 -25.53 -2.20
C LYS A 130 9.85 -26.02 -1.30
N PRO A 131 9.67 -27.35 -1.18
CA PRO A 131 8.72 -27.93 -0.23
C PRO A 131 9.03 -27.50 1.21
N PHE A 132 8.02 -27.57 2.07
CA PHE A 132 8.21 -27.29 3.49
C PHE A 132 9.24 -28.25 4.10
N THR A 133 10.25 -27.68 4.76
CA THR A 133 11.24 -28.40 5.57
C THR A 133 11.17 -27.86 7.00
N PRO A 134 10.98 -28.72 8.02
CA PRO A 134 10.90 -28.28 9.42
C PRO A 134 12.24 -27.75 9.93
N ALA A 135 12.19 -26.87 10.93
CA ALA A 135 13.40 -26.42 11.61
C ALA A 135 14.15 -27.60 12.25
N ASN A 136 15.48 -27.61 12.16
CA ASN A 136 16.34 -28.62 12.74
C ASN A 136 17.60 -28.01 13.35
N GLY A 137 17.75 -28.06 14.66
CA GLY A 137 18.84 -27.38 15.39
C GLY A 137 18.83 -25.89 15.10
N SER A 138 19.92 -25.36 14.56
CA SER A 138 20.07 -23.95 14.14
C SER A 138 19.47 -23.65 12.77
N GLU A 139 19.12 -24.67 11.98
CA GLU A 139 18.54 -24.48 10.65
C GLU A 139 17.06 -24.11 10.78
N PRO A 140 16.63 -22.96 10.17
CA PRO A 140 15.24 -22.53 10.24
C PRO A 140 14.33 -23.42 9.38
N ALA A 141 13.05 -23.43 9.71
CA ALA A 141 12.02 -23.96 8.81
C ALA A 141 11.96 -23.12 7.55
N VAL A 142 11.87 -23.77 6.38
CA VAL A 142 11.81 -23.12 5.08
C VAL A 142 10.71 -23.69 4.22
N ALA A 143 10.15 -22.85 3.37
CA ALA A 143 9.35 -23.18 2.19
C ALA A 143 9.49 -22.04 1.19
N GLU A 144 9.34 -22.32 -0.12
CA GLU A 144 9.28 -21.27 -1.13
C GLU A 144 8.26 -21.67 -2.19
N CYS A 145 7.14 -20.97 -2.22
CA CYS A 145 6.08 -21.19 -3.21
C CYS A 145 5.89 -19.91 -4.02
N ARG A 146 6.08 -20.04 -5.34
CA ARG A 146 6.07 -18.91 -6.27
C ARG A 146 4.73 -18.79 -6.98
N THR A 147 4.36 -17.59 -7.38
CA THR A 147 3.22 -17.41 -8.29
C THR A 147 3.47 -18.12 -9.63
N THR A 148 4.71 -18.18 -10.09
CA THR A 148 5.13 -18.91 -11.30
C THR A 148 5.12 -20.44 -11.18
N ASP A 149 4.95 -20.98 -9.99
CA ASP A 149 4.81 -22.45 -9.80
C ASP A 149 3.40 -22.93 -10.18
N ILE A 150 2.43 -22.03 -10.20
CA ILE A 150 1.00 -22.31 -10.38
C ILE A 150 0.36 -21.43 -11.47
N THR A 151 -0.70 -21.95 -12.09
CA THR A 151 -1.52 -21.22 -13.07
C THR A 151 -2.46 -20.23 -12.36
N LEU A 152 -3.07 -19.29 -13.12
CA LEU A 152 -4.08 -18.39 -12.59
C LEU A 152 -5.26 -19.12 -11.93
N VAL A 153 -5.74 -20.18 -12.55
CA VAL A 153 -6.87 -20.98 -12.00
C VAL A 153 -6.51 -21.56 -10.64
N GLU A 154 -5.29 -22.08 -10.49
CA GLU A 154 -4.77 -22.61 -9.23
C GLU A 154 -4.57 -21.47 -8.20
N PHE A 155 -3.99 -20.34 -8.61
CA PHE A 155 -3.86 -19.17 -7.75
C PHE A 155 -5.22 -18.73 -7.20
N LYS A 156 -6.25 -18.65 -8.01
CA LYS A 156 -7.61 -18.27 -7.61
C LYS A 156 -8.29 -19.28 -6.68
N SER A 157 -7.81 -20.51 -6.59
CA SER A 157 -8.31 -21.50 -5.63
C SER A 157 -7.76 -21.29 -4.20
N LEU A 158 -6.68 -20.52 -4.05
CA LEU A 158 -6.08 -20.20 -2.76
C LEU A 158 -6.87 -19.11 -2.01
N ARG A 159 -6.59 -19.03 -0.70
CA ARG A 159 -7.07 -17.98 0.19
C ARG A 159 -5.88 -17.24 0.79
N GLY A 160 -5.98 -15.91 0.86
CA GLY A 160 -5.02 -15.09 1.57
C GLY A 160 -5.13 -15.32 3.08
N LYS A 161 -4.00 -15.34 3.77
CA LYS A 161 -3.89 -15.34 5.23
C LYS A 161 -3.08 -14.11 5.67
N MET A 162 -3.15 -13.76 6.95
CA MET A 162 -2.25 -12.74 7.50
C MET A 162 -0.80 -13.15 7.23
N ASP A 163 0.00 -12.21 6.75
CA ASP A 163 1.39 -12.45 6.37
C ASP A 163 2.26 -12.84 7.58
N GLY A 164 3.25 -13.65 7.30
CA GLY A 164 4.22 -14.14 8.26
C GLY A 164 4.29 -15.66 8.33
N PHE A 165 5.44 -16.13 8.80
CA PHE A 165 5.71 -17.54 9.06
C PHE A 165 6.68 -17.73 10.22
N ASN A 166 6.58 -18.87 10.89
CA ASN A 166 7.41 -19.21 12.04
C ASN A 166 8.65 -19.96 11.58
N LYS A 167 9.81 -19.31 11.67
CA LYS A 167 11.12 -19.91 11.32
C LYS A 167 11.54 -21.10 12.21
N ASN A 168 10.92 -21.25 13.38
CA ASN A 168 11.22 -22.35 14.33
C ASN A 168 10.22 -23.52 14.21
N ALA A 169 9.36 -23.50 13.21
CA ALA A 169 8.27 -24.46 13.05
C ALA A 169 8.77 -25.89 12.81
N LYS A 170 8.09 -26.85 13.44
CA LYS A 170 8.34 -28.30 13.26
C LYS A 170 7.32 -28.97 12.32
N ASN A 171 6.27 -28.26 11.91
CA ASN A 171 5.23 -28.71 11.00
C ASN A 171 4.60 -27.51 10.28
N ILE A 172 3.83 -27.80 9.24
CA ILE A 172 3.18 -26.77 8.40
C ILE A 172 2.23 -25.90 9.23
N GLN A 173 1.44 -26.45 10.11
CA GLN A 173 0.47 -25.71 10.92
C GLN A 173 1.16 -24.66 11.78
N SER A 174 2.27 -25.02 12.46
CA SER A 174 3.06 -24.07 13.22
C SER A 174 3.85 -23.08 12.35
N TYR A 175 4.19 -23.48 11.11
CA TYR A 175 4.88 -22.60 10.16
C TYR A 175 3.99 -21.44 9.71
N ILE A 176 2.78 -21.73 9.27
CA ILE A 176 1.84 -20.71 8.78
C ILE A 176 1.27 -19.81 9.88
N ALA A 177 1.38 -20.20 11.15
CA ALA A 177 0.93 -19.44 12.32
C ALA A 177 1.98 -18.42 12.81
N GLY A 178 2.84 -17.89 11.92
CA GLY A 178 3.93 -16.99 12.27
C GLY A 178 3.60 -15.50 12.15
N THR A 179 2.33 -15.12 12.07
CA THR A 179 1.93 -13.71 12.07
C THR A 179 2.34 -13.04 13.38
N PRO A 180 2.97 -11.85 13.34
CA PRO A 180 3.34 -11.11 14.55
C PRO A 180 2.13 -10.83 15.45
N ALA A 181 2.31 -10.96 16.78
CA ALA A 181 1.22 -10.84 17.76
C ALA A 181 0.53 -9.45 17.80
N TRP A 182 1.15 -8.41 17.28
CA TRP A 182 0.57 -7.07 17.18
C TRP A 182 -0.32 -6.88 15.92
N ARG A 183 -0.39 -7.88 15.04
CA ARG A 183 -1.35 -7.98 13.94
C ARG A 183 -2.41 -8.99 14.31
N THR A 184 -3.66 -8.68 14.02
CA THR A 184 -4.79 -9.56 14.33
C THR A 184 -5.47 -10.05 13.06
N ASP A 185 -6.16 -11.16 13.17
CA ASP A 185 -6.94 -11.76 12.08
C ASP A 185 -8.44 -11.83 12.46
N LEU A 186 -8.95 -10.77 13.06
CA LEU A 186 -10.32 -10.72 13.56
C LEU A 186 -11.38 -10.77 12.46
N TYR A 187 -11.03 -10.29 11.26
CA TYR A 187 -12.02 -10.05 10.19
C TYR A 187 -11.83 -10.95 8.98
N SER A 188 -10.88 -11.88 9.01
CA SER A 188 -10.51 -12.68 7.85
C SER A 188 -10.44 -14.19 8.12
N GLU A 189 -11.13 -14.69 9.15
CA GLU A 189 -11.16 -16.12 9.54
C GLU A 189 -11.42 -17.05 8.35
N ALA A 190 -12.31 -16.66 7.44
CA ALA A 190 -12.58 -17.39 6.20
C ALA A 190 -11.47 -17.26 5.14
N GLY A 191 -10.41 -16.53 5.43
CA GLY A 191 -9.34 -16.17 4.49
C GLY A 191 -9.74 -15.11 3.47
N GLY A 192 -8.74 -14.42 2.93
CA GLY A 192 -8.93 -13.34 1.96
C GLY A 192 -9.10 -13.84 0.53
N THR A 193 -9.92 -13.16 -0.26
CA THR A 193 -10.08 -13.42 -1.69
C THR A 193 -8.95 -12.79 -2.48
N LEU A 194 -8.13 -13.60 -3.14
CA LEU A 194 -7.00 -13.14 -3.95
C LEU A 194 -7.46 -12.46 -5.24
N LEU A 195 -6.71 -11.48 -5.69
CA LEU A 195 -7.02 -10.63 -6.84
C LEU A 195 -6.02 -10.85 -7.98
N THR A 196 -6.54 -10.87 -9.21
CA THR A 196 -5.72 -10.51 -10.39
C THR A 196 -5.51 -9.00 -10.41
N HIS A 197 -4.54 -8.54 -11.21
CA HIS A 197 -4.33 -7.11 -11.41
C HIS A 197 -5.58 -6.45 -12.03
N GLN A 198 -6.20 -7.08 -13.02
CA GLN A 198 -7.45 -6.58 -13.63
C GLN A 198 -8.61 -6.51 -12.64
N GLU A 199 -8.77 -7.52 -11.77
CA GLU A 199 -9.79 -7.50 -10.72
C GLU A 199 -9.53 -6.38 -9.70
N SER A 200 -8.26 -6.10 -9.37
CA SER A 200 -7.91 -4.99 -8.48
C SER A 200 -8.25 -3.64 -9.10
N ILE A 201 -7.97 -3.45 -10.40
CA ILE A 201 -8.35 -2.23 -11.13
C ILE A 201 -9.86 -2.02 -11.09
N ALA A 202 -10.65 -3.06 -11.37
CA ALA A 202 -12.11 -2.97 -11.33
C ALA A 202 -12.62 -2.64 -9.91
N LEU A 203 -12.00 -3.24 -8.88
CA LEU A 203 -12.35 -3.02 -7.48
C LEU A 203 -12.04 -1.57 -7.04
N PHE A 204 -10.83 -1.07 -7.34
CA PHE A 204 -10.41 0.28 -6.95
C PHE A 204 -11.20 1.37 -7.69
N LYS A 205 -11.49 1.14 -8.98
CA LYS A 205 -12.42 1.98 -9.76
C LYS A 205 -13.79 2.07 -9.09
N LYS A 206 -14.34 0.94 -8.62
CA LYS A 206 -15.63 0.89 -7.89
C LYS A 206 -15.57 1.70 -6.59
N PHE A 207 -14.42 1.73 -5.91
CA PHE A 207 -14.22 2.57 -4.73
C PHE A 207 -14.04 4.06 -5.07
N GLY A 208 -13.82 4.40 -6.34
CA GLY A 208 -13.52 5.77 -6.79
C GLY A 208 -12.12 6.23 -6.36
N GLY A 209 -11.17 5.30 -6.19
CA GLY A 209 -9.78 5.58 -5.86
C GLY A 209 -8.89 5.69 -7.07
N LYS A 210 -7.67 6.22 -6.87
CA LYS A 210 -6.57 6.16 -7.82
C LYS A 210 -5.70 4.93 -7.57
N PHE A 211 -4.68 4.72 -8.41
CA PHE A 211 -3.96 3.46 -8.53
C PHE A 211 -2.45 3.69 -8.40
N THR A 212 -1.79 2.86 -7.59
CA THR A 212 -0.32 2.82 -7.52
C THR A 212 0.16 1.37 -7.60
N PRO A 213 0.17 0.77 -8.83
CA PRO A 213 0.67 -0.59 -9.01
C PRO A 213 2.18 -0.63 -8.90
N GLU A 214 2.73 -1.56 -8.12
CA GLU A 214 4.16 -1.85 -8.13
C GLU A 214 4.47 -3.02 -9.05
N LEU A 215 5.37 -2.85 -10.01
CA LEU A 215 5.92 -3.96 -10.78
C LEU A 215 7.00 -4.63 -9.93
N LYS A 216 6.67 -5.79 -9.37
CA LYS A 216 7.57 -6.54 -8.49
C LYS A 216 8.70 -7.20 -9.28
N GLU A 217 9.86 -7.28 -8.65
CA GLU A 217 10.99 -8.02 -9.21
C GLU A 217 10.62 -9.49 -9.43
N ALA A 218 10.94 -10.00 -10.62
CA ALA A 218 10.80 -11.42 -10.93
C ALA A 218 11.92 -12.21 -10.25
N VAL A 219 11.57 -13.20 -9.43
CA VAL A 219 12.56 -14.12 -8.82
C VAL A 219 12.98 -15.26 -9.76
N VAL A 220 12.29 -15.39 -10.89
CA VAL A 220 12.68 -16.30 -11.98
C VAL A 220 13.54 -15.56 -12.99
N PRO A 221 14.48 -16.23 -13.69
CA PRO A 221 15.26 -15.59 -14.75
C PRO A 221 14.36 -14.99 -15.83
N MET A 222 14.64 -13.74 -16.23
CA MET A 222 13.98 -13.09 -17.37
C MET A 222 14.88 -13.15 -18.61
N PRO A 223 14.34 -13.43 -19.81
CA PRO A 223 12.93 -13.64 -20.13
C PRO A 223 12.38 -14.98 -19.60
N TYR A 224 11.22 -14.96 -18.95
CA TYR A 224 10.54 -16.17 -18.47
C TYR A 224 9.67 -16.76 -19.59
N LEU A 225 10.07 -17.93 -20.11
CA LEU A 225 9.36 -18.59 -21.23
C LEU A 225 9.05 -17.61 -22.38
N GLY A 226 10.02 -16.78 -22.75
CA GLY A 226 9.89 -15.76 -23.79
C GLY A 226 9.17 -14.47 -23.37
N PHE A 227 8.75 -14.32 -22.10
CA PHE A 227 8.17 -13.11 -21.54
C PHE A 227 9.29 -12.23 -20.99
N THR A 228 9.58 -11.11 -21.70
CA THR A 228 10.69 -10.21 -21.33
C THR A 228 10.29 -9.25 -20.20
N GLN A 229 11.28 -8.58 -19.59
CA GLN A 229 11.03 -7.57 -18.57
C GLN A 229 10.20 -6.40 -19.12
N GLU A 230 10.49 -5.97 -20.35
CA GLU A 230 9.74 -4.89 -21.01
C GLU A 230 8.29 -5.30 -21.30
N GLN A 231 8.07 -6.57 -21.71
CA GLN A 231 6.73 -7.11 -21.90
C GLN A 231 5.95 -7.18 -20.58
N TYR A 232 6.63 -7.49 -19.49
CA TYR A 232 6.04 -7.50 -18.15
C TYR A 232 5.65 -6.07 -17.72
N ALA A 233 6.57 -5.10 -17.88
CA ALA A 233 6.30 -3.70 -17.61
C ALA A 233 5.15 -3.14 -18.48
N GLN A 234 5.10 -3.55 -19.76
CA GLN A 234 4.04 -3.17 -20.69
C GLN A 234 2.69 -3.79 -20.33
N ALA A 235 2.68 -5.06 -19.90
CA ALA A 235 1.45 -5.76 -19.53
C ALA A 235 0.73 -5.06 -18.36
N LEU A 236 1.47 -4.54 -17.38
CA LEU A 236 0.91 -3.75 -16.29
C LEU A 236 0.15 -2.52 -16.83
N ILE A 237 0.75 -1.75 -17.73
CA ILE A 237 0.10 -0.57 -18.32
C ILE A 237 -1.08 -0.96 -19.21
N ASN A 238 -0.96 -2.04 -19.96
CA ASN A 238 -2.04 -2.51 -20.84
C ASN A 238 -3.32 -2.84 -20.08
N ASP A 239 -3.24 -3.38 -18.87
CA ASP A 239 -4.43 -3.65 -18.04
C ASP A 239 -5.18 -2.36 -17.70
N TYR A 240 -4.49 -1.24 -17.42
CA TYR A 240 -5.12 0.07 -17.21
C TYR A 240 -5.75 0.64 -18.48
N LYS A 241 -5.04 0.54 -19.62
CA LYS A 241 -5.55 0.95 -20.92
C LYS A 241 -6.84 0.18 -21.28
N ASN A 242 -6.81 -1.14 -21.11
CA ASN A 242 -7.94 -2.02 -21.39
C ASN A 242 -9.15 -1.73 -20.47
N ALA A 243 -8.90 -1.31 -19.23
CA ALA A 243 -9.93 -0.91 -18.27
C ALA A 243 -10.47 0.52 -18.49
N GLY A 244 -9.91 1.27 -19.46
CA GLY A 244 -10.26 2.66 -19.72
C GLY A 244 -9.96 3.58 -18.53
N ILE A 245 -8.85 3.35 -17.84
CA ILE A 245 -8.40 4.21 -16.73
C ILE A 245 -7.54 5.34 -17.30
N SER A 246 -7.84 6.57 -16.85
CA SER A 246 -7.02 7.73 -17.21
C SER A 246 -5.59 7.58 -16.72
N PRO A 247 -4.56 7.82 -17.56
CA PRO A 247 -3.17 7.82 -17.11
C PRO A 247 -2.91 8.69 -15.86
N LYS A 248 -3.62 9.83 -15.74
CA LYS A 248 -3.53 10.75 -14.59
C LYS A 248 -3.99 10.17 -13.25
N ASP A 249 -4.64 9.00 -13.28
CA ASP A 249 -5.09 8.31 -12.08
C ASP A 249 -4.18 7.14 -11.70
N VAL A 250 -3.11 6.88 -12.47
CA VAL A 250 -2.22 5.73 -12.28
C VAL A 250 -0.79 6.21 -12.02
N PHE A 251 -0.22 5.75 -10.92
CA PHE A 251 1.15 6.02 -10.47
C PHE A 251 1.94 4.70 -10.48
N PRO A 252 2.38 4.20 -11.66
CA PRO A 252 3.12 2.94 -11.72
C PRO A 252 4.46 3.07 -11.01
N GLN A 253 4.84 2.06 -10.24
CA GLN A 253 6.05 2.12 -9.42
C GLN A 253 6.91 0.86 -9.59
N SER A 254 8.23 1.01 -9.48
CA SER A 254 9.19 -0.10 -9.49
C SER A 254 10.48 0.28 -8.77
N PHE A 255 11.12 -0.71 -8.10
CA PHE A 255 12.50 -0.60 -7.61
C PHE A 255 13.52 -0.68 -8.75
N ASN A 256 13.14 -1.27 -9.88
CA ASN A 256 13.99 -1.31 -11.07
C ASN A 256 13.85 0.01 -11.86
N LEU A 257 14.87 0.85 -11.80
CA LEU A 257 14.89 2.12 -12.51
C LEU A 257 14.65 1.95 -14.03
N ASN A 258 15.06 0.82 -14.63
CA ASN A 258 14.85 0.57 -16.06
C ASN A 258 13.37 0.43 -16.41
N ASP A 259 12.53 -0.14 -15.52
CA ASP A 259 11.08 -0.21 -15.72
C ASP A 259 10.47 1.20 -15.73
N VAL A 260 10.89 2.04 -14.80
CA VAL A 260 10.44 3.44 -14.72
C VAL A 260 10.83 4.21 -16.00
N ILE A 261 12.09 4.06 -16.45
CA ILE A 261 12.56 4.67 -17.69
C ILE A 261 11.82 4.11 -18.91
N TYR A 262 11.52 2.81 -18.92
CA TYR A 262 10.70 2.20 -19.97
C TYR A 262 9.34 2.89 -20.10
N TRP A 263 8.63 3.11 -18.99
CA TRP A 263 7.34 3.81 -19.00
C TRP A 263 7.47 5.27 -19.43
N ILE A 264 8.50 5.98 -18.96
CA ILE A 264 8.74 7.38 -19.37
C ILE A 264 8.95 7.48 -20.88
N GLN A 265 9.64 6.53 -21.50
CA GLN A 265 9.98 6.56 -22.92
C GLN A 265 8.87 6.00 -23.83
N ASN A 266 8.22 4.91 -23.43
CA ASN A 266 7.29 4.16 -24.27
C ASN A 266 5.81 4.39 -23.93
N GLU A 267 5.51 4.89 -22.72
CA GLU A 267 4.18 5.18 -22.22
C GLU A 267 4.14 6.55 -21.53
N PRO A 268 4.47 7.65 -22.25
CA PRO A 268 4.76 8.94 -21.63
C PRO A 268 3.63 9.51 -20.76
N GLU A 269 2.36 9.26 -21.11
CA GLU A 269 1.22 9.71 -20.30
C GLU A 269 1.15 9.02 -18.92
N PHE A 270 1.55 7.73 -18.82
CA PHE A 270 1.70 7.01 -17.56
C PHE A 270 3.06 7.30 -16.92
N GLY A 271 4.10 7.45 -17.74
CA GLY A 271 5.48 7.72 -17.32
C GLY A 271 5.66 9.07 -16.62
N GLU A 272 4.81 10.07 -16.92
CA GLU A 272 4.83 11.38 -16.23
C GLU A 272 4.65 11.24 -14.71
N GLN A 273 3.92 10.22 -14.26
CA GLN A 273 3.66 9.94 -12.85
C GLN A 273 4.36 8.68 -12.34
N ALA A 274 5.22 8.07 -13.16
CA ALA A 274 5.95 6.87 -12.75
C ALA A 274 6.86 7.17 -11.56
N ILE A 275 6.87 6.24 -10.60
CA ILE A 275 7.55 6.37 -9.32
C ILE A 275 8.75 5.44 -9.30
N TYR A 276 9.93 5.98 -9.05
CA TYR A 276 11.08 5.18 -8.69
C TYR A 276 11.05 4.88 -7.19
N LEU A 277 10.75 3.63 -6.83
CA LEU A 277 10.93 3.12 -5.47
C LEU A 277 12.42 3.12 -5.17
N ASP A 278 12.85 3.99 -4.26
CA ASP A 278 14.27 4.26 -4.10
C ASP A 278 14.94 3.24 -3.18
N GLY A 279 15.46 2.18 -3.78
CA GLY A 279 16.24 1.14 -3.11
C GLY A 279 17.73 1.46 -2.94
N ARG A 280 18.19 2.68 -3.26
CA ARG A 280 19.62 3.06 -3.15
C ARG A 280 20.14 3.06 -1.72
N TYR A 281 19.27 2.97 -0.73
CA TYR A 281 19.68 2.76 0.67
C TYR A 281 20.43 1.43 0.88
N GLU A 282 20.38 0.49 -0.05
CA GLU A 282 21.15 -0.76 -0.04
C GLU A 282 22.57 -0.59 -0.62
N GLN A 283 22.86 0.54 -1.23
CA GLN A 283 24.20 0.80 -1.76
C GLN A 283 25.24 0.86 -0.64
N LYS A 284 26.40 0.26 -0.88
CA LYS A 284 27.50 0.27 0.09
C LYS A 284 27.88 1.69 0.48
N GLY A 285 27.88 1.97 1.78
CA GLY A 285 28.24 3.29 2.32
C GLY A 285 27.08 4.29 2.31
N PHE A 286 25.84 3.83 2.07
CA PHE A 286 24.68 4.70 2.16
C PHE A 286 24.62 5.46 3.49
N ASN A 287 24.40 6.76 3.39
CA ASN A 287 24.21 7.64 4.55
C ASN A 287 23.24 8.77 4.16
N THR A 288 22.16 8.90 4.91
CA THR A 288 21.15 9.95 4.69
C THR A 288 21.68 11.36 4.87
N ALA A 289 22.82 11.53 5.58
CA ALA A 289 23.49 12.81 5.75
C ALA A 289 24.37 13.20 4.55
N ASN A 290 24.69 12.26 3.64
CA ASN A 290 25.51 12.51 2.45
C ASN A 290 24.87 11.93 1.18
N PRO A 291 23.75 12.51 0.71
CA PRO A 291 22.99 12.01 -0.44
C PRO A 291 23.74 12.11 -1.78
N ASP A 292 24.81 12.93 -1.89
CA ASP A 292 25.58 13.09 -3.13
C ASP A 292 26.39 11.84 -3.50
N MET A 293 26.59 10.94 -2.54
CA MET A 293 27.22 9.64 -2.77
C MET A 293 26.35 8.67 -3.55
N LEU A 294 25.04 8.91 -3.62
CA LEU A 294 24.10 8.02 -4.30
C LEU A 294 24.28 8.06 -5.82
N LYS A 295 24.18 6.89 -6.44
CA LYS A 295 24.21 6.73 -7.89
C LYS A 295 22.97 5.96 -8.40
N PRO A 296 22.25 6.52 -9.37
CA PRO A 296 22.37 7.89 -9.89
C PRO A 296 22.08 8.94 -8.79
N THR A 297 22.59 10.16 -8.95
CA THR A 297 22.26 11.29 -8.05
C THR A 297 20.78 11.72 -8.22
N MET A 298 20.28 12.59 -7.34
CA MET A 298 18.92 13.14 -7.46
C MET A 298 18.74 13.93 -8.76
N GLN A 299 19.74 14.73 -9.14
CA GLN A 299 19.74 15.49 -10.39
C GLN A 299 19.78 14.57 -11.62
N GLU A 300 20.57 13.48 -11.58
CA GLU A 300 20.61 12.49 -12.66
C GLU A 300 19.28 11.76 -12.83
N LEU A 301 18.58 11.44 -11.73
CA LEU A 301 17.22 10.89 -11.79
C LEU A 301 16.25 11.87 -12.47
N TYR A 302 16.28 13.14 -12.03
CA TYR A 302 15.42 14.17 -12.62
C TYR A 302 15.73 14.38 -14.12
N ALA A 303 17.02 14.41 -14.50
CA ALA A 303 17.44 14.53 -15.89
C ALA A 303 17.01 13.34 -16.77
N LYS A 304 16.86 12.14 -16.18
CA LYS A 304 16.32 10.95 -16.86
C LYS A 304 14.80 10.98 -17.04
N GLY A 305 14.11 11.99 -16.54
CA GLY A 305 12.66 12.14 -16.62
C GLY A 305 11.89 11.67 -15.38
N VAL A 306 12.55 11.11 -14.37
CA VAL A 306 11.91 10.74 -13.11
C VAL A 306 11.37 12.00 -12.43
N ARG A 307 10.12 11.95 -11.99
CA ARG A 307 9.45 13.07 -11.28
C ARG A 307 9.03 12.69 -9.86
N TYR A 308 8.92 11.42 -9.58
CA TYR A 308 8.53 10.89 -8.28
C TYR A 308 9.53 9.85 -7.79
N ILE A 309 9.91 9.94 -6.51
CA ILE A 309 10.67 8.92 -5.80
C ILE A 309 9.90 8.47 -4.56
N ALA A 310 10.11 7.23 -4.17
CA ALA A 310 9.50 6.68 -2.96
C ALA A 310 10.52 5.93 -2.11
N PRO A 311 11.24 6.62 -1.23
CA PRO A 311 12.09 6.00 -0.21
C PRO A 311 11.27 5.55 1.00
N PRO A 312 11.78 4.62 1.83
CA PRO A 312 11.16 4.31 3.12
C PRO A 312 11.27 5.49 4.10
N ILE A 313 10.36 5.55 5.06
CA ILE A 313 10.23 6.67 6.02
C ILE A 313 11.57 7.02 6.68
N TRP A 314 12.34 6.04 7.12
CA TRP A 314 13.58 6.29 7.84
C TRP A 314 14.67 7.00 7.01
N VAL A 315 14.59 6.92 5.67
CA VAL A 315 15.52 7.63 4.79
C VAL A 315 15.23 9.13 4.76
N LEU A 316 13.97 9.51 4.95
CA LEU A 316 13.51 10.91 4.94
C LEU A 316 13.72 11.65 6.26
N LEU A 317 13.95 10.93 7.34
CA LEU A 317 13.96 11.48 8.70
C LEU A 317 15.28 11.24 9.42
N THR A 318 15.59 12.12 10.36
CA THR A 318 16.69 11.98 11.30
C THR A 318 16.32 12.61 12.64
N THR A 319 17.12 12.36 13.67
CA THR A 319 16.98 12.99 14.98
C THR A 319 17.85 14.24 15.03
N GLY A 320 17.26 15.37 15.39
CA GLY A 320 17.96 16.64 15.58
C GLY A 320 18.75 16.69 16.90
N SER A 321 19.43 17.81 17.12
CA SER A 321 20.33 18.00 18.29
C SER A 321 19.63 17.99 19.64
N ASN A 322 18.33 18.34 19.66
CA ASN A 322 17.51 18.36 20.87
C ASN A 322 16.63 17.11 21.01
N GLY A 323 16.85 16.09 20.16
CA GLY A 323 16.08 14.86 20.15
C GLY A 323 14.78 14.90 19.35
N GLU A 324 14.49 16.01 18.67
CA GLU A 324 13.31 16.16 17.81
C GLU A 324 13.45 15.40 16.49
N ILE A 325 12.32 15.01 15.88
CA ILE A 325 12.28 14.40 14.56
C ILE A 325 12.33 15.51 13.50
N ILE A 326 13.29 15.43 12.57
CA ILE A 326 13.49 16.42 11.50
C ILE A 326 13.75 15.75 10.15
N PRO A 327 13.58 16.48 9.01
CA PRO A 327 13.96 15.99 7.70
C PRO A 327 15.46 15.69 7.59
N SER A 328 15.80 14.59 6.91
CA SER A 328 17.19 14.24 6.57
C SER A 328 17.77 15.11 5.46
N ALA A 329 19.08 15.10 5.28
CA ALA A 329 19.73 15.74 4.13
C ALA A 329 19.31 15.07 2.79
N TYR A 330 19.01 13.76 2.82
CA TYR A 330 18.45 13.07 1.66
C TYR A 330 17.11 13.71 1.22
N ALA A 331 16.17 13.95 2.15
CA ALA A 331 14.89 14.56 1.84
C ALA A 331 15.06 15.96 1.23
N LYS A 332 16.02 16.76 1.77
CA LYS A 332 16.35 18.06 1.23
C LYS A 332 16.90 17.98 -0.18
N ALA A 333 17.88 17.10 -0.42
CA ALA A 333 18.50 16.93 -1.74
C ALA A 333 17.48 16.49 -2.81
N ALA A 334 16.53 15.64 -2.47
CA ALA A 334 15.45 15.23 -3.38
C ALA A 334 14.57 16.43 -3.77
N LYS A 335 14.17 17.26 -2.80
CA LYS A 335 13.39 18.49 -3.07
C LYS A 335 14.17 19.50 -3.88
N ASP A 336 15.44 19.74 -3.56
CA ASP A 336 16.30 20.68 -4.27
C ASP A 336 16.50 20.26 -5.74
N ALA A 337 16.45 18.95 -6.03
CA ALA A 337 16.47 18.41 -7.40
C ALA A 337 15.11 18.51 -8.12
N GLY A 338 14.04 18.95 -7.47
CA GLY A 338 12.70 19.06 -8.04
C GLY A 338 11.89 17.76 -8.06
N LEU A 339 12.33 16.73 -7.31
CA LEU A 339 11.61 15.46 -7.20
C LEU A 339 10.44 15.56 -6.21
N ASN A 340 9.28 15.02 -6.59
CA ASN A 340 8.19 14.75 -5.67
C ASN A 340 8.52 13.50 -4.86
N ILE A 341 8.09 13.48 -3.61
CA ILE A 341 8.35 12.38 -2.69
C ILE A 341 7.02 11.80 -2.23
N ILE A 342 6.85 10.48 -2.31
CA ILE A 342 5.91 9.70 -1.52
C ILE A 342 6.72 8.75 -0.64
N THR A 343 6.14 8.15 0.40
CA THR A 343 6.93 7.33 1.32
C THR A 343 6.14 6.17 1.90
N TRP A 344 6.84 5.11 2.28
CA TRP A 344 6.32 3.85 2.81
C TRP A 344 7.09 3.40 4.05
N SER A 345 6.48 2.72 5.00
CA SER A 345 5.06 2.60 5.32
C SER A 345 4.81 2.89 6.78
N LEU A 346 3.76 3.65 7.07
CA LEU A 346 3.27 3.77 8.43
C LEU A 346 2.54 2.48 8.85
N GLU A 347 2.61 2.17 10.14
CA GLU A 347 1.90 1.06 10.78
C GLU A 347 2.31 -0.35 10.29
N ARG A 348 3.37 -0.47 9.49
CA ARG A 348 3.92 -1.75 9.02
C ARG A 348 4.83 -2.41 10.06
N ASP A 349 5.56 -1.62 10.82
CA ASP A 349 6.41 -2.07 11.92
C ASP A 349 5.62 -2.40 13.19
N GLY A 350 6.28 -2.99 14.17
CA GLY A 350 5.73 -3.19 15.50
C GLY A 350 5.40 -1.87 16.21
N PRO A 351 4.85 -1.96 17.44
CA PRO A 351 4.42 -0.78 18.18
C PRO A 351 5.53 0.26 18.36
N MET A 352 5.17 1.54 18.15
CA MET A 352 6.08 2.69 18.27
C MET A 352 6.67 2.84 19.66
N ASN A 353 5.91 2.51 20.73
CA ASN A 353 6.37 2.54 22.11
C ASN A 353 7.53 1.56 22.43
N LYS A 354 7.91 0.73 21.46
CA LYS A 354 9.11 -0.14 21.50
C LYS A 354 10.21 0.33 20.55
N GLY A 355 10.17 1.62 20.13
CA GLY A 355 11.15 2.25 19.27
C GLY A 355 10.90 2.05 17.78
N GLY A 356 9.71 1.57 17.40
CA GLY A 356 9.46 1.12 16.03
C GLY A 356 10.46 0.03 15.62
N ALA A 357 10.44 -0.40 14.35
CA ALA A 357 11.43 -1.34 13.87
C ALA A 357 12.22 -0.74 12.70
N TRP A 358 12.23 -1.41 11.56
CA TRP A 358 13.03 -1.01 10.42
C TRP A 358 12.60 0.34 9.81
N TYR A 359 11.28 0.62 9.74
CA TYR A 359 10.77 1.86 9.12
C TYR A 359 11.06 3.14 9.92
N HIS A 360 11.47 3.01 11.19
CA HIS A 360 11.75 4.14 12.08
C HIS A 360 13.17 4.13 12.64
N GLN A 361 14.08 3.32 12.05
CA GLN A 361 15.41 3.07 12.61
C GLN A 361 16.26 4.34 12.76
N SER A 362 16.12 5.34 11.88
CA SER A 362 16.86 6.61 11.92
C SER A 362 16.44 7.56 13.03
N ILE A 363 15.23 7.35 13.58
CA ILE A 363 14.62 8.20 14.60
C ILE A 363 14.26 7.41 15.87
N ARG A 364 14.77 6.19 16.01
CA ARG A 364 14.44 5.29 17.13
C ARG A 364 14.65 5.92 18.50
N SER A 365 15.68 6.73 18.68
CA SER A 365 15.95 7.43 19.94
C SER A 365 14.91 8.48 20.30
N ALA A 366 14.16 8.97 19.32
CA ALA A 366 13.11 9.97 19.50
C ALA A 366 11.73 9.34 19.73
N ILE A 367 11.58 7.99 19.58
CA ILE A 367 10.31 7.30 19.65
C ILE A 367 10.17 6.55 20.98
N ASN A 368 9.11 6.85 21.74
CA ASN A 368 8.80 6.24 23.03
C ASN A 368 7.30 6.00 23.28
N SER A 369 6.43 6.44 22.37
CA SER A 369 4.98 6.27 22.47
C SER A 369 4.34 6.01 21.10
N ASP A 370 3.19 5.32 21.09
CA ASP A 370 2.44 5.05 19.86
C ASP A 370 1.88 6.33 19.22
N GLY A 371 1.64 7.37 20.04
CA GLY A 371 1.15 8.67 19.56
C GLY A 371 2.15 9.41 18.65
N GLN A 372 3.45 9.09 18.75
CA GLN A 372 4.48 9.73 17.91
C GLN A 372 4.37 9.39 16.42
N ILE A 373 3.52 8.45 16.05
CA ILE A 373 3.17 8.23 14.64
C ILE A 373 2.63 9.51 13.99
N TYR A 374 1.90 10.34 14.75
CA TYR A 374 1.41 11.64 14.25
C TYR A 374 2.50 12.70 14.19
N GLU A 375 3.51 12.65 15.04
CA GLU A 375 4.69 13.52 14.93
C GLU A 375 5.51 13.17 13.69
N VAL A 376 5.73 11.87 13.44
CA VAL A 376 6.36 11.38 12.20
C VAL A 376 5.58 11.85 10.97
N LEU A 377 4.27 11.67 10.98
CA LEU A 377 3.40 12.06 9.86
C LEU A 377 3.40 13.58 9.64
N ASP A 378 3.42 14.39 10.70
CA ASP A 378 3.48 15.86 10.62
C ASP A 378 4.81 16.34 10.01
N VAL A 379 5.92 15.76 10.41
CA VAL A 379 7.24 16.09 9.82
C VAL A 379 7.29 15.68 8.34
N LEU A 380 6.80 14.50 7.98
CA LEU A 380 6.73 14.04 6.60
C LEU A 380 5.86 14.96 5.74
N ALA A 381 4.66 15.32 6.23
CA ALA A 381 3.71 16.14 5.49
C ALA A 381 4.17 17.60 5.35
N ARG A 382 4.59 18.23 6.46
CA ARG A 382 4.77 19.68 6.51
C ARG A 382 6.21 20.14 6.33
N GLN A 383 7.19 19.34 6.76
CA GLN A 383 8.60 19.71 6.66
C GLN A 383 9.27 19.06 5.46
N VAL A 384 9.13 17.74 5.27
CA VAL A 384 9.58 17.05 4.06
C VAL A 384 8.71 17.45 2.87
N GLY A 385 7.40 17.57 3.05
CA GLY A 385 6.45 17.93 2.00
C GLY A 385 6.14 16.77 1.06
N VAL A 386 6.03 15.55 1.60
CA VAL A 386 5.63 14.37 0.83
C VAL A 386 4.23 14.55 0.22
N LYS A 387 4.01 13.93 -0.95
CA LYS A 387 2.73 13.98 -1.66
C LYS A 387 1.74 12.91 -1.21
N GLY A 388 2.21 11.90 -0.52
CA GLY A 388 1.39 10.83 0.01
C GLY A 388 2.19 9.89 0.89
N VAL A 389 1.49 9.16 1.75
CA VAL A 389 2.08 8.21 2.69
C VAL A 389 1.33 6.89 2.62
N PHE A 390 2.07 5.81 2.37
CA PHE A 390 1.56 4.45 2.47
C PHE A 390 1.35 4.07 3.93
N SER A 391 0.24 3.41 4.22
CA SER A 391 -0.07 2.93 5.56
C SER A 391 -0.76 1.56 5.54
N ASP A 392 -0.40 0.71 6.49
CA ASP A 392 -1.09 -0.56 6.77
C ASP A 392 -2.45 -0.34 7.46
N TRP A 393 -2.72 0.90 7.92
CA TRP A 393 -4.01 1.30 8.48
C TRP A 393 -4.38 2.73 8.02
N PRO A 394 -4.91 2.88 6.80
CA PRO A 394 -5.15 4.20 6.17
C PRO A 394 -5.91 5.22 7.02
N ALA A 395 -6.78 4.78 7.95
CA ALA A 395 -7.53 5.69 8.82
C ALA A 395 -6.65 6.67 9.59
N THR A 396 -5.44 6.26 10.02
CA THR A 396 -4.48 7.13 10.71
C THR A 396 -4.05 8.29 9.82
N VAL A 397 -3.66 7.99 8.58
CA VAL A 397 -3.22 9.00 7.60
C VAL A 397 -4.40 9.85 7.13
N THR A 398 -5.56 9.22 6.86
CA THR A 398 -6.77 9.94 6.41
C THR A 398 -7.27 10.91 7.48
N TYR A 399 -7.27 10.54 8.77
CA TYR A 399 -7.64 11.44 9.86
C TYR A 399 -6.76 12.69 9.89
N TYR A 400 -5.44 12.48 9.83
CA TYR A 400 -4.46 13.56 9.78
C TYR A 400 -4.68 14.46 8.57
N ALA A 401 -4.79 13.86 7.38
CA ALA A 401 -4.97 14.58 6.13
C ALA A 401 -6.22 15.47 6.16
N ASN A 402 -7.36 14.92 6.63
CA ASN A 402 -8.60 15.70 6.75
C ASN A 402 -8.45 16.85 7.77
N CYS A 403 -7.78 16.61 8.90
CA CYS A 403 -7.55 17.64 9.93
C CYS A 403 -6.64 18.78 9.44
N MET A 404 -5.67 18.47 8.57
CA MET A 404 -4.69 19.42 8.05
C MET A 404 -5.07 20.00 6.68
N GLY A 405 -6.20 19.57 6.10
CA GLY A 405 -6.66 20.05 4.79
C GLY A 405 -5.82 19.53 3.63
N LEU A 406 -5.28 18.31 3.74
CA LEU A 406 -4.55 17.62 2.67
C LEU A 406 -5.54 16.75 1.88
N GLU A 407 -5.67 17.01 0.57
CA GLU A 407 -6.57 16.31 -0.34
C GLU A 407 -5.91 15.12 -1.05
#